data_8596df86b8d0001ba6f388c3a00b2cbc
#
_entry.id   8596df86b8d0001ba6f388c3a00b2cbc
#
_cell.length_a   1.000
_cell.length_b   1.000
_cell.length_c   1.000
_cell.angle_alpha   90.00
_cell.angle_beta   90.00
_cell.angle_gamma   90.00
#
_symmetry.space_group_name_H-M   'P 1'
#
loop_
_entity.id
_entity.type
_entity.pdbx_description
1 polymer ?
#
loop_
_entity_poly.entity_id
_entity_poly.type
_entity_poly.pdbx_seq_one_letter_code
_entity_poly.pdbx_strand_id
1 'polypeptide(L)'
;LAVYLRRPEPSDAQQWHKVFRAPVHFGCAEDRLEFALADFDSHLDDANPELAEHNEAVLKRTMAQLQPLTWERKVRDAIEEQLPEGEPSAERIAQALHLSLRSLQRHLADEGCRFDTLLNESRENLALLHLRDPHCSLSEVSYLLGFADTSSFSRAFKRWTGMTPGQFRDGLR
;
A
#
# COMPACT_ATOMS: atom_id res chain seq x y z
N LEU A 1 26.70 -4.54 -7.89
CA LEU A 1 26.00 -3.33 -7.41
C LEU A 1 26.53 -2.13 -8.19
N ALA A 2 25.62 -1.25 -8.70
CA ALA A 2 25.92 0.10 -9.18
C ALA A 2 24.94 1.08 -8.55
N VAL A 3 25.38 2.31 -8.30
CA VAL A 3 24.59 3.35 -7.63
C VAL A 3 24.47 4.54 -8.56
N TYR A 4 23.24 5.01 -8.80
CA TYR A 4 22.93 6.19 -9.61
C TYR A 4 22.25 7.23 -8.72
N LEU A 5 22.72 8.48 -8.76
CA LEU A 5 22.24 9.56 -7.90
C LEU A 5 21.88 10.79 -8.72
N ARG A 6 20.72 11.39 -8.44
CA ARG A 6 20.26 12.64 -9.05
C ARG A 6 21.13 13.84 -8.67
N ARG A 7 21.71 13.78 -7.48
CA ARG A 7 22.55 14.89 -7.00
C ARG A 7 23.77 15.11 -7.90
N PRO A 8 24.26 16.36 -8.05
CA PRO A 8 25.51 16.63 -8.71
C PRO A 8 26.68 15.97 -7.96
N GLU A 9 27.75 15.70 -8.69
CA GLU A 9 28.97 15.10 -8.10
C GLU A 9 29.54 16.01 -7.02
N PRO A 10 29.71 15.53 -5.79
CA PRO A 10 30.31 16.29 -4.70
C PRO A 10 31.84 16.32 -4.82
N SER A 11 32.48 17.31 -4.21
CA SER A 11 33.96 17.44 -4.18
C SER A 11 34.66 16.23 -3.51
N ASP A 12 33.96 15.47 -2.68
CA ASP A 12 34.43 14.30 -1.94
C ASP A 12 33.85 12.99 -2.49
N ALA A 13 33.62 12.89 -3.78
CA ALA A 13 33.01 11.73 -4.45
C ALA A 13 33.66 10.38 -4.07
N GLN A 14 34.98 10.39 -3.77
CA GLN A 14 35.68 9.17 -3.34
C GLN A 14 35.10 8.55 -2.05
N GLN A 15 34.53 9.34 -1.15
CA GLN A 15 33.91 8.82 0.07
C GLN A 15 32.67 7.98 -0.27
N TRP A 16 31.90 8.39 -1.27
CA TRP A 16 30.74 7.65 -1.76
C TRP A 16 31.11 6.29 -2.32
N HIS A 17 32.15 6.22 -3.14
CA HIS A 17 32.67 4.93 -3.64
C HIS A 17 33.13 4.01 -2.51
N LYS A 18 33.74 4.56 -1.45
CA LYS A 18 34.13 3.77 -0.26
C LYS A 18 32.94 3.25 0.53
N VAL A 19 31.89 4.06 0.70
CA VAL A 19 30.69 3.67 1.45
C VAL A 19 29.90 2.59 0.70
N PHE A 20 29.63 2.80 -0.58
CA PHE A 20 28.84 1.85 -1.37
C PHE A 20 29.65 0.66 -1.86
N ARG A 21 30.98 0.74 -1.87
CA ARG A 21 31.88 -0.27 -2.44
C ARG A 21 31.49 -0.69 -3.85
N ALA A 22 30.99 0.26 -4.63
CA ALA A 22 30.46 0.07 -5.97
C ALA A 22 30.67 1.33 -6.82
N PRO A 23 30.59 1.24 -8.15
CA PRO A 23 30.53 2.41 -9.00
C PRO A 23 29.36 3.33 -8.60
N VAL A 24 29.61 4.62 -8.44
CA VAL A 24 28.60 5.64 -8.14
C VAL A 24 28.58 6.63 -9.28
N HIS A 25 27.39 6.85 -9.87
CA HIS A 25 27.16 7.78 -10.96
C HIS A 25 26.32 8.95 -10.43
N PHE A 26 26.77 10.16 -10.63
CA PHE A 26 26.08 11.39 -10.20
C PHE A 26 25.40 12.10 -11.38
N GLY A 27 24.46 12.99 -11.07
CA GLY A 27 23.75 13.78 -12.09
C GLY A 27 22.77 12.95 -12.93
N CYS A 28 22.30 11.81 -12.42
CA CYS A 28 21.36 10.94 -13.11
C CYS A 28 19.92 11.49 -13.07
N ALA A 29 19.03 10.97 -13.91
CA ALA A 29 17.62 11.37 -13.93
C ALA A 29 16.86 10.93 -12.68
N GLU A 30 17.29 9.83 -12.04
CA GLU A 30 16.66 9.23 -10.85
C GLU A 30 17.72 8.64 -9.91
N ASP A 31 17.35 8.50 -8.63
CA ASP A 31 18.14 7.74 -7.67
C ASP A 31 17.81 6.24 -7.83
N ARG A 32 18.81 5.42 -8.16
CA ARG A 32 18.64 4.01 -8.48
C ARG A 32 19.81 3.17 -7.98
N LEU A 33 19.50 1.95 -7.52
CA LEU A 33 20.48 0.90 -7.22
C LEU A 33 20.28 -0.26 -8.21
N GLU A 34 21.36 -0.73 -8.80
CA GLU A 34 21.36 -1.91 -9.67
C GLU A 34 22.13 -3.05 -9.00
N PHE A 35 21.50 -4.22 -8.93
CA PHE A 35 22.09 -5.45 -8.39
C PHE A 35 22.14 -6.50 -9.50
N ALA A 36 23.13 -7.40 -9.47
CA ALA A 36 23.08 -8.59 -10.27
C ALA A 36 21.92 -9.48 -9.79
N LEU A 37 21.13 -10.04 -10.72
CA LEU A 37 19.99 -10.89 -10.38
C LEU A 37 20.43 -12.09 -9.53
N ALA A 38 21.59 -12.68 -9.84
CA ALA A 38 22.16 -13.79 -9.08
C ALA A 38 22.46 -13.43 -7.62
N ASP A 39 22.88 -12.19 -7.34
CA ASP A 39 23.11 -11.72 -5.96
C ASP A 39 21.77 -11.50 -5.24
N PHE A 40 20.74 -11.05 -5.96
CA PHE A 40 19.41 -10.79 -5.40
C PHE A 40 18.70 -12.10 -5.04
N ASP A 41 18.85 -13.14 -5.85
CA ASP A 41 18.24 -14.45 -5.63
C ASP A 41 19.09 -15.38 -4.71
N SER A 42 20.25 -14.91 -4.25
CA SER A 42 21.12 -15.71 -3.38
C SER A 42 20.49 -15.89 -1.99
N HIS A 43 20.55 -17.12 -1.48
CA HIS A 43 20.15 -17.40 -0.10
C HIS A 43 21.12 -16.71 0.87
N LEU A 44 20.58 -16.00 1.85
CA LEU A 44 21.35 -15.41 2.94
C LEU A 44 21.31 -16.37 4.14
N ASP A 45 22.45 -16.90 4.54
CA ASP A 45 22.58 -17.87 5.65
C ASP A 45 22.04 -17.31 6.99
N ASP A 46 22.14 -15.99 7.18
CA ASP A 46 21.67 -15.28 8.37
C ASP A 46 20.28 -14.61 8.16
N ALA A 47 19.50 -15.04 7.16
CA ALA A 47 18.18 -14.47 6.90
C ALA A 47 17.25 -14.71 8.10
N ASN A 48 16.70 -13.63 8.63
CA ASN A 48 15.70 -13.66 9.69
C ASN A 48 14.37 -13.06 9.18
N PRO A 49 13.40 -13.90 8.77
CA PRO A 49 12.13 -13.45 8.24
C PRO A 49 11.34 -12.56 9.21
N GLU A 50 11.34 -12.89 10.52
CA GLU A 50 10.61 -12.11 11.54
C GLU A 50 11.20 -10.71 11.68
N LEU A 51 12.53 -10.60 11.65
CA LEU A 51 13.21 -9.30 11.67
C LEU A 51 12.94 -8.51 10.39
N ALA A 52 12.87 -9.15 9.24
CA ALA A 52 12.53 -8.53 7.96
C ALA A 52 11.12 -7.95 7.99
N GLU A 53 10.12 -8.72 8.46
CA GLU A 53 8.74 -8.26 8.61
C GLU A 53 8.63 -7.08 9.59
N HIS A 54 9.34 -7.15 10.73
CA HIS A 54 9.35 -6.05 11.69
C HIS A 54 9.94 -4.77 11.09
N ASN A 55 11.08 -4.88 10.41
CA ASN A 55 11.75 -3.75 9.75
C ASN A 55 10.88 -3.18 8.62
N GLU A 56 10.21 -4.03 7.84
CA GLU A 56 9.27 -3.57 6.80
C GLU A 56 8.10 -2.79 7.40
N ALA A 57 7.54 -3.23 8.52
CA ALA A 57 6.48 -2.51 9.21
C ALA A 57 6.95 -1.13 9.72
N VAL A 58 8.17 -1.05 10.26
CA VAL A 58 8.78 0.23 10.69
C VAL A 58 9.03 1.14 9.49
N LEU A 59 9.57 0.61 8.39
CA LEU A 59 9.81 1.38 7.16
C LEU A 59 8.51 1.91 6.57
N LYS A 60 7.46 1.10 6.47
CA LYS A 60 6.14 1.53 5.99
C LYS A 60 5.58 2.69 6.82
N ARG A 61 5.69 2.62 8.15
CA ARG A 61 5.28 3.72 9.05
C ARG A 61 6.09 4.99 8.81
N THR A 62 7.40 4.87 8.71
CA THR A 62 8.31 6.01 8.50
C THR A 62 8.08 6.65 7.13
N MET A 63 7.93 5.85 6.08
CA MET A 63 7.63 6.36 4.74
C MET A 63 6.26 7.05 4.66
N ALA A 64 5.25 6.52 5.35
CA ALA A 64 3.95 7.18 5.46
C ALA A 64 4.03 8.55 6.14
N GLN A 65 4.97 8.74 7.10
CA GLN A 65 5.21 10.02 7.75
C GLN A 65 6.01 11.00 6.87
N LEU A 66 6.83 10.51 5.95
CA LEU A 66 7.68 11.33 5.08
C LEU A 66 6.96 11.79 3.80
N GLN A 67 5.90 11.11 3.37
CA GLN A 67 5.07 11.56 2.26
C GLN A 67 4.16 12.69 2.73
N PRO A 68 4.01 13.79 1.97
CA PRO A 68 2.96 14.76 2.26
C PRO A 68 1.63 14.00 2.26
N LEU A 69 0.91 14.09 3.38
CA LEU A 69 -0.39 13.43 3.54
C LEU A 69 -1.38 14.06 2.56
N THR A 70 -1.49 13.48 1.36
CA THR A 70 -2.52 13.81 0.39
C THR A 70 -3.90 13.58 0.99
N TRP A 71 -4.92 14.27 0.51
CA TRP A 71 -6.30 14.03 0.95
C TRP A 71 -6.77 12.64 0.56
N GLU A 72 -6.34 12.14 -0.61
CA GLU A 72 -6.54 10.76 -1.00
C GLU A 72 -6.09 9.78 0.10
N ARG A 73 -4.85 9.94 0.59
CA ARG A 73 -4.30 9.04 1.62
C ARG A 73 -5.04 9.16 2.94
N LYS A 74 -5.34 10.38 3.42
CA LYS A 74 -6.10 10.60 4.66
C LYS A 74 -7.49 9.96 4.60
N VAL A 75 -8.17 10.09 3.45
CA VAL A 75 -9.50 9.53 3.24
C VAL A 75 -9.41 8.01 3.18
N ARG A 76 -8.43 7.44 2.51
CA ARG A 76 -8.21 6.00 2.44
C ARG A 76 -7.96 5.40 3.82
N ASP A 77 -7.07 5.99 4.61
CA ASP A 77 -6.78 5.54 5.98
C ASP A 77 -8.04 5.59 6.86
N ALA A 78 -8.83 6.67 6.78
CA ALA A 78 -10.08 6.80 7.53
C ALA A 78 -11.18 5.81 7.05
N ILE A 79 -11.23 5.47 5.76
CA ILE A 79 -12.11 4.42 5.23
C ILE A 79 -11.72 3.07 5.83
N GLU A 80 -10.44 2.70 5.76
CA GLU A 80 -9.93 1.41 6.24
C GLU A 80 -10.19 1.22 7.75
N GLU A 81 -10.06 2.29 8.53
CA GLU A 81 -10.36 2.28 9.98
C GLU A 81 -11.84 2.04 10.28
N GLN A 82 -12.76 2.61 9.45
CA GLN A 82 -14.21 2.51 9.69
C GLN A 82 -14.88 1.28 9.06
N LEU A 83 -14.25 0.61 8.10
CA LEU A 83 -14.83 -0.56 7.42
C LEU A 83 -15.35 -1.65 8.38
N PRO A 84 -14.65 -2.03 9.46
CA PRO A 84 -15.16 -3.04 10.40
C PRO A 84 -16.42 -2.63 11.16
N GLU A 85 -16.73 -1.33 11.21
CA GLU A 85 -17.95 -0.80 11.83
C GLU A 85 -19.15 -0.79 10.88
N GLY A 86 -18.96 -1.18 9.62
CA GLY A 86 -19.95 -1.17 8.55
C GLY A 86 -19.53 -0.29 7.38
N GLU A 87 -20.44 -0.04 6.45
CA GLU A 87 -20.15 0.77 5.26
C GLU A 87 -19.91 2.24 5.65
N PRO A 88 -18.69 2.79 5.43
CA PRO A 88 -18.40 4.18 5.71
C PRO A 88 -19.06 5.09 4.67
N SER A 89 -19.73 6.16 5.12
CA SER A 89 -20.23 7.19 4.24
C SER A 89 -19.26 8.36 4.11
N ALA A 90 -19.35 9.11 3.01
CA ALA A 90 -18.54 10.30 2.80
C ALA A 90 -18.73 11.35 3.91
N GLU A 91 -19.94 11.44 4.48
CA GLU A 91 -20.25 12.31 5.60
C GLU A 91 -19.52 11.89 6.88
N ARG A 92 -19.52 10.59 7.21
CA ARG A 92 -18.83 10.05 8.38
C ARG A 92 -17.31 10.26 8.25
N ILE A 93 -16.75 10.01 7.07
CA ILE A 93 -15.32 10.24 6.81
C ILE A 93 -15.00 11.74 6.89
N ALA A 94 -15.84 12.63 6.33
CA ALA A 94 -15.63 14.06 6.46
C ALA A 94 -15.60 14.50 7.93
N GLN A 95 -16.52 14.01 8.76
CA GLN A 95 -16.56 14.27 10.19
C GLN A 95 -15.31 13.79 10.92
N ALA A 96 -14.87 12.56 10.62
CA ALA A 96 -13.64 11.99 11.20
C ALA A 96 -12.40 12.83 10.87
N LEU A 97 -12.36 13.44 9.67
CA LEU A 97 -11.29 14.32 9.23
C LEU A 97 -11.51 15.79 9.60
N HIS A 98 -12.52 16.12 10.42
CA HIS A 98 -12.91 17.48 10.82
C HIS A 98 -13.20 18.41 9.63
N LEU A 99 -13.83 17.87 8.60
CA LEU A 99 -14.22 18.58 7.39
C LEU A 99 -15.75 18.61 7.20
N SER A 100 -16.23 19.60 6.42
CA SER A 100 -17.55 19.48 5.80
C SER A 100 -17.49 18.51 4.61
N LEU A 101 -18.62 17.86 4.28
CA LEU A 101 -18.70 17.01 3.09
C LEU A 101 -18.25 17.75 1.82
N ARG A 102 -18.66 19.02 1.66
CA ARG A 102 -18.25 19.86 0.53
C ARG A 102 -16.75 20.08 0.46
N SER A 103 -16.10 20.29 1.62
CA SER A 103 -14.64 20.45 1.68
C SER A 103 -13.91 19.14 1.32
N LEU A 104 -14.39 17.99 1.82
CA LEU A 104 -13.85 16.68 1.47
C LEU A 104 -13.93 16.43 -0.05
N GLN A 105 -15.13 16.64 -0.64
CA GLN A 105 -15.34 16.44 -2.07
C GLN A 105 -14.45 17.36 -2.92
N ARG A 106 -14.25 18.62 -2.50
CA ARG A 106 -13.34 19.55 -3.19
C ARG A 106 -11.91 19.07 -3.13
N HIS A 107 -11.40 18.70 -1.94
CA HIS A 107 -10.03 18.22 -1.80
C HIS A 107 -9.75 16.96 -2.63
N LEU A 108 -10.69 16.02 -2.65
CA LEU A 108 -10.57 14.83 -3.51
C LEU A 108 -10.62 15.20 -5.00
N ALA A 109 -11.49 16.13 -5.40
CA ALA A 109 -11.57 16.58 -6.78
C ALA A 109 -10.28 17.31 -7.23
N ASP A 110 -9.67 18.11 -6.36
CA ASP A 110 -8.40 18.80 -6.61
C ASP A 110 -7.25 17.80 -6.84
N GLU A 111 -7.32 16.61 -6.23
CA GLU A 111 -6.37 15.49 -6.41
C GLU A 111 -6.83 14.49 -7.51
N GLY A 112 -7.93 14.77 -8.21
CA GLY A 112 -8.46 13.90 -9.27
C GLY A 112 -9.14 12.63 -8.78
N CYS A 113 -9.48 12.54 -7.49
CA CYS A 113 -10.03 11.36 -6.84
C CYS A 113 -11.53 11.51 -6.53
N ARG A 114 -12.21 10.38 -6.34
CA ARG A 114 -13.60 10.31 -5.90
C ARG A 114 -13.72 9.36 -4.72
N PHE A 115 -14.58 9.72 -3.75
CA PHE A 115 -14.79 8.90 -2.55
C PHE A 115 -15.19 7.45 -2.87
N ASP A 116 -16.16 7.25 -3.77
CA ASP A 116 -16.64 5.91 -4.15
C ASP A 116 -15.53 5.06 -4.78
N THR A 117 -14.62 5.69 -5.53
CA THR A 117 -13.46 5.01 -6.11
C THR A 117 -12.51 4.56 -5.01
N LEU A 118 -12.15 5.45 -4.08
CA LEU A 118 -11.28 5.13 -2.96
C LEU A 118 -11.87 4.03 -2.06
N LEU A 119 -13.17 4.09 -1.78
CA LEU A 119 -13.86 3.06 -0.99
C LEU A 119 -13.78 1.69 -1.67
N ASN A 120 -14.05 1.62 -2.98
CA ASN A 120 -13.98 0.36 -3.71
C ASN A 120 -12.55 -0.18 -3.78
N GLU A 121 -11.56 0.66 -4.04
CA GLU A 121 -10.14 0.27 -4.08
C GLU A 121 -9.63 -0.19 -2.71
N SER A 122 -9.97 0.50 -1.63
CA SER A 122 -9.63 0.06 -0.26
C SER A 122 -10.23 -1.29 0.05
N ARG A 123 -11.51 -1.51 -0.29
CA ARG A 123 -12.19 -2.80 -0.11
C ARG A 123 -11.56 -3.91 -0.94
N GLU A 124 -11.19 -3.64 -2.19
CA GLU A 124 -10.53 -4.61 -3.06
C GLU A 124 -9.16 -5.01 -2.51
N ASN A 125 -8.33 -4.05 -2.14
CA ASN A 125 -7.00 -4.30 -1.59
C ASN A 125 -7.05 -5.11 -0.29
N LEU A 126 -7.93 -4.75 0.63
CA LEU A 126 -8.13 -5.48 1.88
C LEU A 126 -8.73 -6.88 1.65
N ALA A 127 -9.66 -7.02 0.68
CA ALA A 127 -10.18 -8.32 0.30
C ALA A 127 -9.07 -9.26 -0.18
N LEU A 128 -8.21 -8.78 -1.09
CA LEU A 128 -7.08 -9.55 -1.60
C LEU A 128 -6.10 -9.93 -0.48
N LEU A 129 -5.89 -9.06 0.50
CA LEU A 129 -5.04 -9.32 1.66
C LEU A 129 -5.65 -10.42 2.55
N HIS A 130 -6.91 -10.25 2.99
CA HIS A 130 -7.56 -11.19 3.91
C HIS A 130 -7.87 -12.55 3.27
N LEU A 131 -8.14 -12.60 1.95
CA LEU A 131 -8.40 -13.86 1.26
C LEU A 131 -7.15 -14.75 1.13
N ARG A 132 -5.95 -14.20 1.30
CA ARG A 132 -4.69 -14.98 1.35
C ARG A 132 -4.53 -15.74 2.66
N ASP A 133 -5.17 -15.30 3.72
CA ASP A 133 -5.19 -16.03 4.99
C ASP A 133 -6.19 -17.18 4.92
N PRO A 134 -5.74 -18.45 4.97
CA PRO A 134 -6.64 -19.61 4.91
C PRO A 134 -7.52 -19.75 6.16
N HIS A 135 -7.15 -19.11 7.27
CA HIS A 135 -7.91 -19.14 8.53
C HIS A 135 -9.05 -18.12 8.56
N CYS A 136 -9.01 -17.09 7.72
CA CYS A 136 -10.07 -16.10 7.63
C CYS A 136 -11.21 -16.60 6.73
N SER A 137 -12.41 -16.79 7.27
CA SER A 137 -13.58 -17.24 6.52
C SER A 137 -14.11 -16.14 5.58
N LEU A 138 -14.86 -16.51 4.52
CA LEU A 138 -15.49 -15.52 3.64
C LEU A 138 -16.49 -14.61 4.37
N SER A 139 -17.11 -15.12 5.44
CA SER A 139 -18.02 -14.33 6.28
C SER A 139 -17.25 -13.27 7.06
N GLU A 140 -16.12 -13.63 7.64
CA GLU A 140 -15.23 -12.69 8.36
C GLU A 140 -14.69 -11.63 7.41
N VAL A 141 -14.19 -12.02 6.22
CA VAL A 141 -13.75 -11.06 5.20
C VAL A 141 -14.88 -10.08 4.85
N SER A 142 -16.10 -10.61 4.59
CA SER A 142 -17.26 -9.76 4.29
C SER A 142 -17.54 -8.74 5.39
N TYR A 143 -17.50 -9.18 6.66
CA TYR A 143 -17.70 -8.31 7.81
C TYR A 143 -16.61 -7.25 7.94
N LEU A 144 -15.33 -7.64 7.86
CA LEU A 144 -14.18 -6.72 7.95
C LEU A 144 -14.18 -5.64 6.86
N LEU A 145 -14.82 -5.92 5.71
CA LEU A 145 -14.95 -4.97 4.60
C LEU A 145 -16.24 -4.15 4.65
N GLY A 146 -17.01 -4.25 5.74
CA GLY A 146 -18.23 -3.47 5.96
C GLY A 146 -19.40 -3.87 5.07
N PHE A 147 -19.47 -5.12 4.59
CA PHE A 147 -20.63 -5.63 3.85
C PHE A 147 -21.66 -6.22 4.81
N ALA A 148 -22.93 -5.98 4.49
CA ALA A 148 -24.05 -6.52 5.28
C ALA A 148 -24.14 -8.06 5.20
N ASP A 149 -23.69 -8.65 4.08
CA ASP A 149 -23.74 -10.09 3.83
C ASP A 149 -22.66 -10.55 2.85
N THR A 150 -22.34 -11.84 2.90
CA THR A 150 -21.32 -12.48 2.06
C THR A 150 -21.68 -12.47 0.56
N SER A 151 -22.97 -12.45 0.22
CA SER A 151 -23.44 -12.42 -1.17
C SER A 151 -23.15 -11.06 -1.81
N SER A 152 -23.36 -9.98 -1.06
CA SER A 152 -23.05 -8.61 -1.48
C SER A 152 -21.54 -8.44 -1.67
N PHE A 153 -20.73 -8.94 -0.73
CA PHE A 153 -19.28 -9.01 -0.88
C PHE A 153 -18.86 -9.80 -2.12
N SER A 154 -19.38 -11.00 -2.31
CA SER A 154 -19.01 -11.86 -3.45
C SER A 154 -19.32 -11.22 -4.79
N ARG A 155 -20.45 -10.50 -4.92
CA ARG A 155 -20.80 -9.75 -6.13
C ARG A 155 -19.85 -8.58 -6.36
N ALA A 156 -19.51 -7.83 -5.31
CA ALA A 156 -18.56 -6.74 -5.40
C ALA A 156 -17.17 -7.22 -5.79
N PHE A 157 -16.65 -8.25 -5.14
CA PHE A 157 -15.36 -8.85 -5.43
C PHE A 157 -15.26 -9.36 -6.88
N LYS A 158 -16.30 -10.05 -7.37
CA LYS A 158 -16.35 -10.48 -8.77
C LYS A 158 -16.36 -9.30 -9.74
N ARG A 159 -17.00 -8.19 -9.41
CA ARG A 159 -16.99 -6.98 -10.23
C ARG A 159 -15.60 -6.34 -10.28
N TRP A 160 -14.84 -6.36 -9.18
CA TRP A 160 -13.49 -5.80 -9.10
C TRP A 160 -12.46 -6.67 -9.82
N THR A 161 -12.46 -7.97 -9.55
CA THR A 161 -11.37 -8.90 -9.94
C THR A 161 -11.73 -9.82 -11.11
N GLY A 162 -13.00 -9.87 -11.50
CA GLY A 162 -13.49 -10.80 -12.54
C GLY A 162 -13.80 -12.23 -12.05
N MET A 163 -13.40 -12.59 -10.80
CA MET A 163 -13.58 -13.93 -10.25
C MET A 163 -14.26 -13.90 -8.88
N THR A 164 -14.84 -15.03 -8.45
CA THR A 164 -15.42 -15.11 -7.10
C THR A 164 -14.33 -15.23 -6.03
N PRO A 165 -14.62 -14.85 -4.74
CA PRO A 165 -13.66 -15.01 -3.65
C PRO A 165 -13.19 -16.45 -3.46
N GLY A 166 -14.08 -17.44 -3.68
CA GLY A 166 -13.74 -18.87 -3.62
C GLY A 166 -12.74 -19.25 -4.73
N GLN A 167 -13.02 -18.87 -5.99
CA GLN A 167 -12.10 -19.11 -7.10
C GLN A 167 -10.73 -18.46 -6.89
N PHE A 168 -10.70 -17.25 -6.33
CA PHE A 168 -9.45 -16.58 -6.00
C PHE A 168 -8.64 -17.38 -4.97
N ARG A 169 -9.28 -17.84 -3.89
CA ARG A 169 -8.63 -18.63 -2.84
C ARG A 169 -8.15 -19.98 -3.34
N ASP A 170 -8.94 -20.67 -4.21
CA ASP A 170 -8.56 -21.95 -4.80
C ASP A 170 -7.34 -21.81 -5.74
N GLY A 171 -7.18 -20.67 -6.40
CA GLY A 171 -6.01 -20.37 -7.23
C GLY A 171 -4.72 -20.05 -6.47
N LEU A 172 -4.79 -19.88 -5.13
CA LEU A 172 -3.63 -19.66 -4.26
C LEU A 172 -3.06 -20.97 -3.66
N ARG A 173 -3.77 -22.11 -3.83
CA ARG A 173 -3.35 -23.44 -3.37
C ARG A 173 -2.54 -24.15 -4.43
#